data_e39e2821abf714d109b65197a5b011ed
#
_entry.id   e39e2821abf714d109b65197a5b011ed
#
_cell.length_a   1.000
_cell.length_b   1.000
_cell.length_c   1.000
_cell.angle_alpha   90.00
_cell.angle_beta   90.00
_cell.angle_gamma   90.00
#
_symmetry.space_group_name_H-M   'P 1'
#
loop_
_entity.id
_entity.type
_entity.pdbx_description
1 polymer ?
#
loop_
_entity_poly.entity_id
_entity_poly.type
_entity_poly.pdbx_seq_one_letter_code
_entity_poly.pdbx_strand_id
1 'polypeptide(L)'
;MTNEQHLLTILAEECAEVGQRATKAIRFGLEDPAGAQPGFSSNKKRLLEEINDLLAVVSLLFGEGYVNKDQQKLKHQKIEKYTQLSKKLGQL
;
A
#
# COMPACT_ATOMS: atom_id res chain seq x y z
N MET A 1 -14.73 23.27 -3.63
CA MET A 1 -13.29 22.95 -3.59
C MET A 1 -12.67 23.03 -4.98
N THR A 2 -11.37 23.26 -5.04
CA THR A 2 -10.62 23.23 -6.29
C THR A 2 -10.45 21.80 -6.79
N ASN A 3 -10.07 21.64 -8.06
CA ASN A 3 -9.74 20.32 -8.60
C ASN A 3 -8.61 19.65 -7.82
N GLU A 4 -7.60 20.43 -7.43
CA GLU A 4 -6.49 19.93 -6.61
C GLU A 4 -6.98 19.40 -5.26
N GLN A 5 -7.83 20.15 -4.58
CA GLN A 5 -8.41 19.73 -3.30
C GLN A 5 -9.25 18.47 -3.46
N HIS A 6 -10.00 18.37 -4.56
CA HIS A 6 -10.77 17.17 -4.87
C HIS A 6 -9.86 15.94 -5.02
N LEU A 7 -8.78 16.06 -5.79
CA LEU A 7 -7.83 14.98 -5.99
C LEU A 7 -7.10 14.61 -4.68
N LEU A 8 -6.77 15.59 -3.85
CA LEU A 8 -6.16 15.31 -2.54
C LEU A 8 -7.12 14.57 -1.61
N THR A 9 -8.41 14.85 -1.69
CA THR A 9 -9.43 14.11 -0.93
C THR A 9 -9.45 12.64 -1.37
N ILE A 10 -9.43 12.40 -2.69
CA ILE A 10 -9.38 11.05 -3.24
C ILE A 10 -8.09 10.34 -2.83
N LEU A 11 -6.95 11.05 -2.86
CA LEU A 11 -5.67 10.50 -2.41
C LEU A 11 -5.75 10.00 -0.97
N ALA A 12 -6.35 10.78 -0.08
CA ALA A 12 -6.51 10.40 1.32
C ALA A 12 -7.39 9.15 1.45
N GLU A 13 -8.47 9.06 0.67
CA GLU A 13 -9.36 7.89 0.66
C GLU A 13 -8.64 6.64 0.17
N GLU A 14 -7.86 6.75 -0.92
CA GLU A 14 -7.10 5.63 -1.47
C GLU A 14 -6.02 5.14 -0.50
N CYS A 15 -5.35 6.05 0.22
CA CYS A 15 -4.39 5.67 1.26
C CYS A 15 -5.07 4.84 2.36
N ALA A 16 -6.26 5.22 2.78
CA ALA A 16 -7.03 4.50 3.79
C ALA A 16 -7.44 3.10 3.28
N GLU A 17 -7.83 2.99 2.02
CA GLU A 17 -8.21 1.71 1.42
C GLU A 17 -7.02 0.75 1.29
N VAL A 18 -5.83 1.26 0.93
CA VAL A 18 -4.60 0.45 0.92
C VAL A 18 -4.31 -0.08 2.31
N GLY A 19 -4.38 0.77 3.34
CA GLY A 19 -4.18 0.36 4.72
C GLY A 19 -5.17 -0.71 5.17
N GLN A 20 -6.44 -0.57 4.79
CA GLN A 20 -7.49 -1.52 5.11
C GLN A 20 -7.22 -2.89 4.46
N ARG A 21 -6.78 -2.92 3.20
CA ARG A 21 -6.44 -4.16 2.50
C ARG A 21 -5.20 -4.83 3.10
N ALA A 22 -4.20 -4.05 3.49
CA ALA A 22 -3.02 -4.58 4.17
C ALA A 22 -3.40 -5.26 5.49
N THR A 23 -4.30 -4.64 6.27
CA THR A 23 -4.81 -5.22 7.52
C THR A 23 -5.54 -6.54 7.27
N LYS A 24 -6.36 -6.62 6.22
CA LYS A 24 -7.03 -7.88 5.86
C LYS A 24 -6.04 -8.97 5.49
N ALA A 25 -4.96 -8.61 4.78
CA ALA A 25 -3.91 -9.55 4.44
C ALA A 25 -3.18 -10.09 5.68
N ILE A 26 -3.03 -9.27 6.72
CA ILE A 26 -2.48 -9.73 8.01
C ILE A 26 -3.42 -10.76 8.64
N ARG A 27 -4.71 -10.49 8.65
CA ARG A 27 -5.71 -11.33 9.31
C ARG A 27 -5.97 -12.65 8.59
N PHE A 28 -5.95 -12.64 7.27
CA PHE A 28 -6.41 -13.78 6.46
C PHE A 28 -5.34 -14.34 5.51
N GLY A 29 -4.14 -13.71 5.45
CA GLY A 29 -3.06 -14.12 4.56
C GLY A 29 -3.14 -13.43 3.20
N LEU A 30 -2.00 -13.21 2.57
CA LEU A 30 -1.91 -12.58 1.25
C LEU A 30 -2.52 -13.44 0.15
N GLU A 31 -2.25 -14.74 0.20
CA GLU A 31 -2.64 -15.66 -0.89
C GLU A 31 -4.07 -16.19 -0.74
N ASP A 32 -4.67 -16.08 0.43
CA ASP A 32 -6.01 -16.58 0.65
C ASP A 32 -7.06 -15.71 -0.04
N PRO A 33 -8.05 -16.31 -0.70
CA PRO A 33 -9.19 -15.55 -1.15
C PRO A 33 -9.98 -15.07 0.07
N ALA A 34 -10.50 -13.85 0.00
CA ALA A 34 -11.32 -13.30 1.08
C ALA A 34 -12.54 -14.19 1.30
N GLY A 35 -12.62 -14.82 2.49
CA GLY A 35 -13.70 -15.74 2.81
C GLY A 35 -13.57 -17.13 2.22
N ALA A 36 -12.45 -17.47 1.62
CA ALA A 36 -12.16 -18.79 1.04
C ALA A 36 -13.27 -19.33 0.13
N GLN A 37 -13.96 -18.43 -0.59
CA GLN A 37 -15.05 -18.80 -1.49
C GLN A 37 -14.57 -18.84 -2.94
N PRO A 38 -15.03 -19.81 -3.75
CA PRO A 38 -14.69 -19.85 -5.16
C PRO A 38 -15.06 -18.55 -5.88
N GLY A 39 -14.17 -18.05 -6.74
CA GLY A 39 -14.41 -16.84 -7.51
C GLY A 39 -13.95 -15.55 -6.85
N PHE A 40 -13.54 -15.57 -5.58
CA PHE A 40 -12.99 -14.39 -4.92
C PHE A 40 -11.51 -14.21 -5.23
N SER A 41 -11.10 -12.97 -5.43
CA SER A 41 -9.70 -12.62 -5.63
C SER A 41 -8.92 -12.78 -4.33
N SER A 42 -7.62 -13.11 -4.44
CA SER A 42 -6.74 -13.17 -3.26
C SER A 42 -6.61 -11.77 -2.63
N ASN A 43 -6.24 -11.74 -1.36
CA ASN A 43 -5.95 -10.48 -0.66
C ASN A 43 -4.78 -9.74 -1.32
N LYS A 44 -3.78 -10.49 -1.83
CA LYS A 44 -2.67 -9.92 -2.59
C LYS A 44 -3.15 -9.17 -3.82
N LYS A 45 -4.05 -9.78 -4.62
CA LYS A 45 -4.59 -9.14 -5.82
C LYS A 45 -5.36 -7.87 -5.47
N ARG A 46 -6.21 -7.93 -4.45
CA ARG A 46 -7.01 -6.78 -4.01
C ARG A 46 -6.12 -5.66 -3.49
N LEU A 47 -5.07 -5.98 -2.73
CA LEU A 47 -4.12 -5.00 -2.23
C LEU A 47 -3.39 -4.32 -3.38
N LEU A 48 -2.93 -5.09 -4.39
CA LEU A 48 -2.27 -4.53 -5.56
C LEU A 48 -3.19 -3.64 -6.37
N GLU A 49 -4.48 -3.99 -6.50
CA GLU A 49 -5.46 -3.14 -7.16
C GLU A 49 -5.60 -1.78 -6.46
N GLU A 50 -5.71 -1.79 -5.12
CA GLU A 50 -5.80 -0.55 -4.35
C GLU A 50 -4.52 0.29 -4.44
N ILE A 51 -3.35 -0.34 -4.47
CA ILE A 51 -2.08 0.36 -4.65
C ILE A 51 -2.05 1.03 -6.03
N ASN A 52 -2.51 0.34 -7.08
CA ASN A 52 -2.56 0.92 -8.42
C ASN A 52 -3.58 2.06 -8.52
N ASP A 53 -4.71 1.96 -7.83
CA ASP A 53 -5.68 3.06 -7.73
C ASP A 53 -5.05 4.29 -7.07
N LEU A 54 -4.29 4.09 -5.99
CA LEU A 54 -3.54 5.15 -5.32
C LEU A 54 -2.54 5.80 -6.28
N LEU A 55 -1.76 5.01 -7.00
CA LEU A 55 -0.75 5.52 -7.94
C LEU A 55 -1.39 6.30 -9.09
N ALA A 56 -2.59 5.92 -9.53
CA ALA A 56 -3.34 6.66 -10.55
C ALA A 56 -3.65 8.10 -10.07
N VAL A 57 -4.08 8.25 -8.83
CA VAL A 57 -4.35 9.57 -8.25
C VAL A 57 -3.07 10.38 -8.10
N VAL A 58 -1.98 9.73 -7.67
CA VAL A 58 -0.66 10.37 -7.55
C VAL A 58 -0.22 10.92 -8.90
N SER A 59 -0.39 10.15 -9.98
CA SER A 59 0.00 10.60 -11.32
C SER A 59 -0.86 11.77 -11.82
N LEU A 60 -2.14 11.81 -11.46
CA LEU A 60 -3.01 12.95 -11.80
C LEU A 60 -2.59 14.22 -11.08
N LEU A 61 -2.11 14.10 -9.82
CA LEU A 61 -1.66 15.25 -9.04
C LEU A 61 -0.27 15.75 -9.46
N PHE A 62 0.66 14.84 -9.69
CA PHE A 62 2.10 15.16 -9.78
C PHE A 62 2.74 14.77 -11.11
N GLY A 63 2.02 14.14 -12.02
CA GLY A 63 2.58 13.56 -13.25
C GLY A 63 3.32 12.27 -12.96
N GLU A 64 3.99 11.72 -13.96
CA GLU A 64 4.65 10.41 -13.85
C GLU A 64 6.02 10.47 -13.17
N GLY A 65 6.55 11.67 -12.90
CA GLY A 65 7.88 11.85 -12.30
C GLY A 65 7.93 11.68 -10.78
N TYR A 66 6.89 11.16 -10.15
CA TYR A 66 6.85 11.00 -8.69
C TYR A 66 7.74 9.86 -8.16
N VAL A 67 8.14 8.93 -9.03
CA VAL A 67 8.99 7.80 -8.62
C VAL A 67 10.41 8.29 -8.39
N ASN A 68 10.96 8.00 -7.21
CA ASN A 68 12.33 8.35 -6.84
C ASN A 68 13.02 7.09 -6.31
N LYS A 69 13.92 6.51 -7.15
CA LYS A 69 14.60 5.26 -6.83
C LYS A 69 15.56 5.41 -5.65
N ASP A 70 16.23 6.57 -5.55
CA ASP A 70 17.15 6.82 -4.44
C ASP A 70 16.38 6.90 -3.10
N GLN A 71 15.23 7.57 -3.10
CA GLN A 71 14.36 7.63 -1.93
C GLN A 71 13.87 6.23 -1.53
N GLN A 72 13.49 5.41 -2.51
CA GLN A 72 13.05 4.04 -2.27
C GLN A 72 14.19 3.20 -1.67
N LYS A 73 15.41 3.36 -2.18
CA LYS A 73 16.59 2.66 -1.65
C LYS A 73 16.84 3.02 -0.18
N LEU A 74 16.75 4.30 0.15
CA LEU A 74 16.88 4.76 1.54
C LEU A 74 15.82 4.15 2.44
N LYS A 75 14.58 4.04 1.94
CA LYS A 75 13.49 3.40 2.68
C LYS A 75 13.75 1.92 2.90
N HIS A 76 14.25 1.21 1.86
CA HIS A 76 14.61 -0.21 2.00
C HIS A 76 15.66 -0.42 3.09
N GLN A 77 16.68 0.43 3.14
CA GLN A 77 17.73 0.36 4.16
C GLN A 77 17.16 0.59 5.56
N LYS A 78 16.25 1.56 5.70
CA LYS A 78 15.57 1.85 6.97
C LYS A 78 14.70 0.68 7.42
N ILE A 79 13.94 0.07 6.53
CA ILE A 79 13.13 -1.11 6.83
C ILE A 79 14.03 -2.25 7.32
N GLU A 80 15.14 -2.52 6.63
CA GLU A 80 16.09 -3.57 7.03
C GLU A 80 16.63 -3.32 8.44
N LYS A 81 17.04 -2.10 8.71
CA LYS A 81 17.56 -1.71 10.04
C LYS A 81 16.53 -1.99 11.14
N TYR A 82 15.29 -1.58 10.95
CA TYR A 82 14.25 -1.77 11.96
C TYR A 82 13.77 -3.22 12.03
N THR A 83 13.85 -3.96 10.92
CA THR A 83 13.57 -5.40 10.93
C THR A 83 14.57 -6.13 11.83
N GLN A 84 15.87 -5.82 11.70
CA GLN A 84 16.89 -6.43 12.54
C GLN A 84 16.71 -6.04 14.02
N LEU A 85 16.35 -4.80 14.28
CA LEU A 85 16.05 -4.36 15.64
C LEU A 85 14.86 -5.11 16.24
N SER A 86 13.78 -5.28 15.47
CA SER A 86 12.61 -6.04 15.92
C SER A 86 12.95 -7.49 16.24
N LYS A 87 13.79 -8.12 15.44
CA LYS A 87 14.29 -9.48 15.71
C LYS A 87 15.09 -9.52 17.01
N LYS A 88 15.99 -8.56 17.22
CA LYS A 88 16.82 -8.46 18.41
C LYS A 88 15.97 -8.29 19.66
N LEU A 89 14.86 -7.57 19.56
CA LEU A 89 13.94 -7.33 20.67
C LEU A 89 12.91 -8.44 20.86
N GLY A 90 12.94 -9.49 20.03
CA GLY A 90 12.02 -10.61 20.13
C GLY A 90 10.62 -10.33 19.63
N GLN A 91 10.42 -9.26 18.84
CA GLN A 91 9.11 -8.87 18.29
C GLN A 91 8.87 -9.44 16.90
N LEU A 92 9.89 -9.98 16.27
CA LEU A 92 9.80 -10.55 14.93
C LEU A 92 10.54 -11.88 14.85
#